data_eb4978b0ea84fe87b3162452f744e9f9
#
_entry.id   eb4978b0ea84fe87b3162452f744e9f9
#
_cell.length_a   1.000
_cell.length_b   1.000
_cell.length_c   1.000
_cell.angle_alpha   90.00
_cell.angle_beta   90.00
_cell.angle_gamma   90.00
#
_symmetry.space_group_name_H-M   'P 1'
#
loop_
_entity.id
_entity.type
_entity.pdbx_description
1 polymer ?
#
loop_
_entity_poly.entity_id
_entity_poly.type
_entity_poly.pdbx_seq_one_letter_code
_entity_poly.pdbx_strand_id
1 'polypeptide(L)'
;PECAWCGRAAAGWTCPHCESTKLRMSSSGSERTADELGRAFADTRVIVADGEHPVLRVDARPALVVATRGAEPIAEGGYRAIVLLDGDRMLQADDLRIAESCLRWWSNAAALAAPGAPVHLVGVAGPVARALATWTQPAYARLELAERAPLRMPPTVRVAALNGTHGAVSNALDEVRVAVPTLDPAAVLGPLPTEDGVRAFVRFEYAHGTAVTASLRASVVAEALRSRRAVKGRTPGPRNTLRVRVDVPDLDL
;
A
#
# COMPACT_ATOMS: atom_id res chain seq x y z
N PRO A 1 -14.56 -9.27 10.22
CA PRO A 1 -13.76 -9.91 9.20
C PRO A 1 -14.29 -9.57 7.82
N GLU A 2 -13.41 -9.38 6.87
CA GLU A 2 -13.71 -9.08 5.48
C GLU A 2 -12.90 -9.99 4.56
N CYS A 3 -13.35 -10.17 3.35
CA CYS A 3 -12.64 -10.95 2.35
C CYS A 3 -11.41 -10.15 1.87
N ALA A 4 -10.22 -10.73 1.98
CA ALA A 4 -8.98 -10.08 1.50
C ALA A 4 -8.95 -9.85 -0.01
N TRP A 5 -9.82 -10.56 -0.78
CA TRP A 5 -9.90 -10.45 -2.23
C TRP A 5 -10.83 -9.33 -2.71
N CYS A 6 -12.00 -9.18 -2.09
CA CYS A 6 -13.04 -8.28 -2.59
C CYS A 6 -13.57 -7.28 -1.55
N GLY A 7 -12.97 -7.23 -0.35
CA GLY A 7 -13.37 -6.33 0.74
C GLY A 7 -14.75 -6.62 1.34
N ARG A 8 -15.49 -7.64 0.86
CA ARG A 8 -16.84 -7.92 1.35
C ARG A 8 -16.79 -8.30 2.83
N ALA A 9 -17.55 -7.60 3.66
CA ALA A 9 -17.72 -7.94 5.07
C ALA A 9 -18.27 -9.36 5.23
N ALA A 10 -17.61 -10.17 6.04
CA ALA A 10 -18.03 -11.54 6.38
C ALA A 10 -18.90 -11.55 7.64
N ALA A 11 -19.94 -10.70 7.67
CA ALA A 11 -20.90 -10.68 8.76
C ALA A 11 -21.62 -12.05 8.86
N GLY A 12 -21.59 -12.64 10.05
CA GLY A 12 -22.20 -13.97 10.29
C GLY A 12 -21.41 -15.14 9.71
N TRP A 13 -20.12 -14.97 9.38
CA TRP A 13 -19.28 -16.08 8.93
C TRP A 13 -19.16 -17.17 10.00
N THR A 14 -19.33 -18.42 9.58
CA THR A 14 -19.12 -19.61 10.37
C THR A 14 -18.19 -20.56 9.64
N CYS A 15 -17.35 -21.27 10.37
CA CYS A 15 -16.45 -22.26 9.78
C CYS A 15 -17.28 -23.42 9.17
N PRO A 16 -17.11 -23.76 7.89
CA PRO A 16 -17.87 -24.85 7.26
C PRO A 16 -17.53 -26.25 7.82
N HIS A 17 -16.43 -26.36 8.60
CA HIS A 17 -16.01 -27.63 9.18
C HIS A 17 -16.46 -27.84 10.64
N CYS A 18 -16.43 -26.78 11.47
CA CYS A 18 -16.69 -26.89 12.91
C CYS A 18 -17.75 -25.91 13.41
N GLU A 19 -18.40 -25.17 12.49
CA GLU A 19 -19.45 -24.18 12.76
C GLU A 19 -19.05 -23.07 13.75
N SER A 20 -17.77 -22.98 14.10
CA SER A 20 -17.25 -21.95 15.00
C SER A 20 -17.27 -20.58 14.31
N THR A 21 -17.70 -19.57 15.05
CA THR A 21 -17.62 -18.16 14.65
C THR A 21 -16.28 -17.51 15.04
N LYS A 22 -15.41 -18.26 15.74
CA LYS A 22 -14.11 -17.77 16.21
C LYS A 22 -13.13 -17.74 15.05
N LEU A 23 -12.65 -16.55 14.68
CA LEU A 23 -11.54 -16.37 13.76
C LEU A 23 -10.23 -16.43 14.54
N ARG A 24 -9.27 -17.18 14.02
CA ARG A 24 -7.91 -17.19 14.55
C ARG A 24 -7.10 -16.12 13.82
N MET A 25 -6.49 -15.22 14.56
CA MET A 25 -5.50 -14.32 14.00
C MET A 25 -4.39 -15.13 13.33
N SER A 26 -4.12 -14.86 12.09
CA SER A 26 -3.11 -15.60 11.32
C SER A 26 -1.69 -15.05 11.52
N SER A 27 -1.53 -13.86 12.12
CA SER A 27 -0.25 -13.27 12.51
C SER A 27 -0.15 -13.19 14.03
N SER A 28 1.01 -13.52 14.57
CA SER A 28 1.36 -13.16 15.95
C SER A 28 1.68 -11.67 15.95
N GLY A 29 1.09 -10.91 16.88
CA GLY A 29 1.54 -9.54 17.13
C GLY A 29 2.98 -9.53 17.70
N SER A 30 3.62 -8.37 17.70
CA SER A 30 4.97 -8.19 18.27
C SER A 30 5.06 -8.66 19.71
N GLU A 31 4.05 -8.40 20.52
CA GLU A 31 3.97 -8.84 21.92
C GLU A 31 3.99 -10.38 22.05
N ARG A 32 3.18 -11.07 21.26
CA ARG A 32 3.15 -12.53 21.31
C ARG A 32 4.48 -13.14 20.86
N THR A 33 5.10 -12.59 19.83
CA THR A 33 6.43 -13.01 19.37
C THR A 33 7.46 -12.76 20.49
N ALA A 34 7.39 -11.64 21.17
CA ALA A 34 8.26 -11.30 22.29
C ALA A 34 8.06 -12.27 23.47
N ASP A 35 6.82 -12.65 23.80
CA ASP A 35 6.50 -13.62 24.84
C ASP A 35 7.01 -15.03 24.51
N GLU A 36 6.86 -15.47 23.26
CA GLU A 36 7.33 -16.77 22.82
C GLU A 36 8.88 -16.83 22.84
N LEU A 37 9.54 -15.77 22.38
CA LEU A 37 10.99 -15.67 22.43
C LEU A 37 11.51 -15.51 23.88
N GLY A 38 10.84 -14.73 24.73
CA GLY A 38 11.19 -14.58 26.13
C GLY A 38 11.12 -15.92 26.90
N ARG A 39 10.15 -16.77 26.57
CA ARG A 39 10.07 -18.14 27.13
C ARG A 39 11.14 -19.07 26.60
N ALA A 40 11.47 -18.96 25.32
CA ALA A 40 12.51 -19.78 24.70
C ALA A 40 13.93 -19.39 25.17
N PHE A 41 14.15 -18.13 25.51
CA PHE A 41 15.44 -17.55 25.93
C PHE A 41 15.31 -16.85 27.28
N ALA A 42 14.99 -17.61 28.34
CA ALA A 42 14.60 -17.11 29.66
C ALA A 42 15.62 -16.15 30.31
N ASP A 43 16.92 -16.30 29.99
CA ASP A 43 17.99 -15.47 30.56
C ASP A 43 18.35 -14.25 29.67
N THR A 44 17.57 -14.00 28.63
CA THR A 44 17.86 -12.93 27.68
C THR A 44 16.83 -11.80 27.81
N ARG A 45 17.33 -10.58 27.91
CA ARG A 45 16.47 -9.38 27.88
C ARG A 45 15.72 -9.29 26.57
N VAL A 46 14.40 -9.15 26.63
CA VAL A 46 13.55 -8.89 25.45
C VAL A 46 13.10 -7.44 25.45
N ILE A 47 13.24 -6.77 24.32
CA ILE A 47 12.83 -5.37 24.10
C ILE A 47 11.81 -5.39 22.96
N VAL A 48 10.62 -4.83 23.21
CA VAL A 48 9.60 -4.61 22.19
C VAL A 48 9.67 -3.16 21.73
N ALA A 49 9.71 -2.94 20.42
CA ALA A 49 9.70 -1.62 19.82
C ALA A 49 8.59 -1.57 18.74
N ASP A 50 7.58 -0.75 18.95
CA ASP A 50 6.45 -0.57 18.05
C ASP A 50 5.94 0.87 18.10
N GLY A 51 4.81 1.12 17.41
CA GLY A 51 4.20 2.46 17.36
C GLY A 51 3.67 2.96 18.71
N GLU A 52 3.33 2.06 19.63
CA GLU A 52 2.84 2.39 20.97
C GLU A 52 3.99 2.51 21.98
N HIS A 53 5.05 1.72 21.78
CA HIS A 53 6.24 1.67 22.64
C HIS A 53 7.50 1.99 21.82
N PRO A 54 7.69 3.26 21.41
CA PRO A 54 8.82 3.64 20.58
C PRO A 54 10.13 3.58 21.34
N VAL A 55 11.07 2.78 20.84
CA VAL A 55 12.45 2.68 21.32
C VAL A 55 13.37 3.16 20.21
N LEU A 56 14.08 4.26 20.40
CA LEU A 56 14.93 4.81 19.35
C LEU A 56 16.33 4.18 19.31
N ARG A 57 16.86 3.78 20.48
CA ARG A 57 18.21 3.21 20.61
C ARG A 57 18.23 2.11 21.64
N VAL A 58 19.09 1.13 21.42
CA VAL A 58 19.42 0.07 22.38
C VAL A 58 20.94 0.05 22.60
N ASP A 59 21.31 -0.25 23.82
CA ASP A 59 22.71 -0.36 24.25
C ASP A 59 23.38 -1.64 23.75
N ALA A 60 24.69 -1.79 23.97
CA ALA A 60 25.48 -2.95 23.54
C ALA A 60 25.24 -4.22 24.36
N ARG A 61 24.43 -4.18 25.44
CA ARG A 61 24.13 -5.37 26.24
C ARG A 61 23.31 -6.39 25.43
N PRO A 62 23.56 -7.70 25.60
CA PRO A 62 22.79 -8.73 24.92
C PRO A 62 21.28 -8.56 25.14
N ALA A 63 20.54 -8.55 24.05
CA ALA A 63 19.09 -8.49 24.07
C ALA A 63 18.50 -9.08 22.78
N LEU A 64 17.27 -9.58 22.88
CA LEU A 64 16.41 -9.82 21.73
C LEU A 64 15.52 -8.59 21.53
N VAL A 65 15.60 -7.99 20.36
CA VAL A 65 14.76 -6.86 20.01
C VAL A 65 13.69 -7.35 19.04
N VAL A 66 12.42 -7.23 19.42
CA VAL A 66 11.27 -7.50 18.58
C VAL A 66 10.68 -6.16 18.17
N ALA A 67 10.79 -5.85 16.88
CA ALA A 67 10.34 -4.57 16.36
C ALA A 67 9.28 -4.75 15.27
N THR A 68 8.27 -3.87 15.26
CA THR A 68 7.39 -3.73 14.11
C THR A 68 8.09 -2.90 13.05
N ARG A 69 7.69 -3.10 11.80
CA ARG A 69 8.22 -2.41 10.63
C ARG A 69 8.28 -0.90 10.80
N GLY A 70 9.47 -0.32 10.68
CA GLY A 70 9.72 1.12 10.80
C GLY A 70 9.92 1.60 12.24
N ALA A 71 9.83 0.72 13.24
CA ALA A 71 10.09 1.01 14.65
C ALA A 71 11.42 0.39 15.14
N GLU A 72 12.23 -0.14 14.23
CA GLU A 72 13.49 -0.81 14.54
C GLU A 72 14.47 0.16 15.24
N PRO A 73 14.90 -0.10 16.49
CA PRO A 73 15.85 0.76 17.17
C PRO A 73 17.25 0.68 16.55
N ILE A 74 18.04 1.74 16.69
CA ILE A 74 19.45 1.71 16.34
C ILE A 74 20.20 1.04 17.50
N ALA A 75 20.85 -0.09 17.24
CA ALA A 75 21.67 -0.79 18.21
C ALA A 75 23.09 -0.20 18.23
N GLU A 76 23.64 -0.01 19.42
CA GLU A 76 25.04 0.39 19.59
C GLU A 76 25.97 -0.72 19.05
N GLY A 77 26.78 -0.39 18.04
CA GLY A 77 27.63 -1.34 17.33
C GLY A 77 26.91 -2.24 16.31
N GLY A 78 25.64 -2.01 16.05
CA GLY A 78 24.78 -2.78 15.12
C GLY A 78 24.32 -4.12 15.69
N TYR A 79 23.29 -4.71 15.05
CA TYR A 79 22.76 -6.01 15.44
C TYR A 79 23.68 -7.15 15.04
N ARG A 80 23.86 -8.14 15.91
CA ARG A 80 24.69 -9.33 15.68
C ARG A 80 24.02 -10.37 14.76
N ALA A 81 22.71 -10.31 14.64
CA ALA A 81 21.91 -11.04 13.68
C ALA A 81 20.57 -10.32 13.48
N ILE A 82 19.99 -10.41 12.30
CA ILE A 82 18.65 -9.90 12.00
C ILE A 82 17.82 -11.01 11.38
N VAL A 83 16.58 -11.18 11.86
CA VAL A 83 15.60 -12.09 11.32
C VAL A 83 14.38 -11.31 10.88
N LEU A 84 14.10 -11.33 9.59
CA LEU A 84 12.95 -10.70 8.97
C LEU A 84 11.82 -11.74 8.86
N LEU A 85 10.85 -11.63 9.74
CA LEU A 85 9.72 -12.55 9.84
C LEU A 85 8.56 -12.16 8.92
N ASP A 86 7.63 -13.09 8.70
CA ASP A 86 6.37 -12.89 7.97
C ASP A 86 6.53 -12.31 6.54
N GLY A 87 7.66 -12.53 5.90
CA GLY A 87 7.94 -11.95 4.59
C GLY A 87 6.98 -12.40 3.50
N ASP A 88 6.57 -13.67 3.50
CA ASP A 88 5.57 -14.24 2.60
C ASP A 88 4.19 -13.56 2.77
N ARG A 89 3.79 -13.28 4.00
CA ARG A 89 2.53 -12.60 4.30
C ARG A 89 2.55 -11.13 3.91
N MET A 90 3.67 -10.47 4.15
CA MET A 90 3.83 -9.07 3.74
C MET A 90 3.66 -8.92 2.23
N LEU A 91 4.15 -9.89 1.44
CA LEU A 91 4.01 -9.91 -0.02
C LEU A 91 2.59 -10.20 -0.52
N GLN A 92 1.68 -10.68 0.34
CA GLN A 92 0.29 -10.97 -0.02
C GLN A 92 -0.65 -9.76 0.13
N ALA A 93 -0.15 -8.60 0.56
CA ALA A 93 -0.98 -7.41 0.63
C ALA A 93 -1.42 -6.97 -0.78
N ASP A 94 -2.66 -6.52 -0.88
CA ASP A 94 -3.24 -6.04 -2.14
C ASP A 94 -2.76 -4.62 -2.46
N ASP A 95 -1.50 -4.55 -2.87
CA ASP A 95 -0.80 -3.31 -3.23
C ASP A 95 0.12 -3.57 -4.42
N LEU A 96 -0.05 -2.79 -5.48
CA LEU A 96 0.75 -2.90 -6.71
C LEU A 96 2.27 -2.80 -6.44
N ARG A 97 2.67 -2.11 -5.38
CA ARG A 97 4.08 -1.87 -5.03
C ARG A 97 4.55 -2.69 -3.84
N ILE A 98 3.79 -3.71 -3.43
CA ILE A 98 4.09 -4.42 -2.18
C ILE A 98 5.49 -5.02 -2.17
N ALA A 99 5.93 -5.62 -3.27
CA ALA A 99 7.26 -6.23 -3.36
C ALA A 99 8.40 -5.19 -3.26
N GLU A 100 8.25 -4.02 -3.92
CA GLU A 100 9.20 -2.91 -3.82
C GLU A 100 9.20 -2.32 -2.39
N SER A 101 8.02 -2.21 -1.79
CA SER A 101 7.86 -1.70 -0.43
C SER A 101 8.49 -2.66 0.59
N CYS A 102 8.23 -3.97 0.47
CA CYS A 102 8.87 -4.99 1.29
C CYS A 102 10.40 -4.97 1.16
N LEU A 103 10.90 -4.92 -0.07
CA LEU A 103 12.34 -4.86 -0.31
C LEU A 103 12.97 -3.64 0.35
N ARG A 104 12.32 -2.48 0.32
CA ARG A 104 12.79 -1.26 0.99
C ARG A 104 12.79 -1.41 2.52
N TRP A 105 11.72 -1.95 3.11
CA TRP A 105 11.63 -2.16 4.55
C TRP A 105 12.66 -3.16 5.04
N TRP A 106 12.80 -4.29 4.36
CA TRP A 106 13.82 -5.30 4.69
C TRP A 106 15.24 -4.76 4.52
N SER A 107 15.49 -3.95 3.48
CA SER A 107 16.80 -3.31 3.31
C SER A 107 17.10 -2.33 4.44
N ASN A 108 16.12 -1.54 4.89
CA ASN A 108 16.30 -0.62 6.00
C ASN A 108 16.63 -1.37 7.30
N ALA A 109 15.90 -2.44 7.61
CA ALA A 109 16.18 -3.27 8.77
C ALA A 109 17.55 -3.96 8.65
N ALA A 110 17.86 -4.55 7.49
CA ALA A 110 19.15 -5.21 7.24
C ALA A 110 20.34 -4.27 7.36
N ALA A 111 20.18 -2.99 7.02
CA ALA A 111 21.23 -1.99 7.17
C ALA A 111 21.61 -1.68 8.63
N LEU A 112 20.82 -2.11 9.61
CA LEU A 112 21.13 -2.00 11.04
C LEU A 112 22.02 -3.12 11.54
N ALA A 113 22.36 -4.11 10.72
CA ALA A 113 23.27 -5.20 11.08
C ALA A 113 24.71 -4.68 11.29
N ALA A 114 25.41 -5.25 12.25
CA ALA A 114 26.84 -5.03 12.38
C ALA A 114 27.59 -5.61 11.16
N PRO A 115 28.78 -5.11 10.83
CA PRO A 115 29.56 -5.64 9.72
C PRO A 115 29.75 -7.17 9.84
N GLY A 116 29.36 -7.91 8.77
CA GLY A 116 29.44 -9.38 8.73
C GLY A 116 28.36 -10.13 9.52
N ALA A 117 27.42 -9.43 10.15
CA ALA A 117 26.32 -10.09 10.85
C ALA A 117 25.31 -10.71 9.86
N PRO A 118 24.78 -11.90 10.15
CA PRO A 118 23.83 -12.57 9.27
C PRO A 118 22.47 -11.86 9.29
N VAL A 119 21.83 -11.83 8.10
CA VAL A 119 20.45 -11.38 7.93
C VAL A 119 19.65 -12.52 7.31
N HIS A 120 18.59 -12.94 7.98
CA HIS A 120 17.72 -14.04 7.56
C HIS A 120 16.36 -13.50 7.13
N LEU A 121 15.97 -13.73 5.88
CA LEU A 121 14.63 -13.46 5.37
C LEU A 121 13.82 -14.77 5.36
N VAL A 122 12.77 -14.82 6.17
CA VAL A 122 11.97 -16.04 6.38
C VAL A 122 10.77 -16.07 5.43
N GLY A 123 10.57 -17.22 4.79
CA GLY A 123 9.39 -17.52 3.98
C GLY A 123 9.38 -16.89 2.58
N VAL A 124 10.47 -16.24 2.14
CA VAL A 124 10.52 -15.55 0.85
C VAL A 124 11.60 -16.13 -0.05
N ALA A 125 11.23 -16.33 -1.31
CA ALA A 125 12.13 -16.79 -2.37
C ALA A 125 12.00 -15.91 -3.63
N GLY A 126 12.75 -16.23 -4.68
CA GLY A 126 12.64 -15.58 -5.99
C GLY A 126 13.39 -14.26 -6.12
N PRO A 127 12.98 -13.40 -7.08
CA PRO A 127 13.72 -12.19 -7.45
C PRO A 127 13.87 -11.17 -6.32
N VAL A 128 12.83 -10.95 -5.52
CA VAL A 128 12.85 -9.98 -4.41
C VAL A 128 13.81 -10.40 -3.30
N ALA A 129 13.80 -11.70 -2.92
CA ALA A 129 14.74 -12.23 -1.92
C ALA A 129 16.19 -12.15 -2.43
N ARG A 130 16.40 -12.48 -3.71
CA ARG A 130 17.72 -12.36 -4.35
C ARG A 130 18.20 -10.90 -4.33
N ALA A 131 17.33 -9.94 -4.65
CA ALA A 131 17.69 -8.53 -4.65
C ALA A 131 18.10 -8.03 -3.27
N LEU A 132 17.47 -8.51 -2.18
CA LEU A 132 17.91 -8.23 -0.82
C LEU A 132 19.27 -8.87 -0.55
N ALA A 133 19.43 -10.17 -0.83
CA ALA A 133 20.65 -10.93 -0.54
C ALA A 133 21.88 -10.41 -1.28
N THR A 134 21.70 -9.90 -2.49
CA THR A 134 22.81 -9.36 -3.33
C THR A 134 22.90 -7.85 -3.29
N TRP A 135 22.05 -7.18 -2.53
CA TRP A 135 21.98 -5.72 -2.41
C TRP A 135 21.80 -5.01 -3.76
N THR A 136 20.92 -5.56 -4.61
CA THR A 136 20.68 -5.10 -5.99
C THR A 136 19.26 -4.54 -6.20
N GLN A 137 18.74 -3.77 -5.26
CA GLN A 137 17.40 -3.15 -5.32
C GLN A 137 17.13 -2.39 -6.63
N PRO A 138 18.09 -1.61 -7.21
CA PRO A 138 17.84 -0.96 -8.49
C PRO A 138 17.62 -1.93 -9.65
N ALA A 139 18.24 -3.12 -9.63
CA ALA A 139 18.01 -4.14 -10.64
C ALA A 139 16.60 -4.73 -10.53
N TYR A 140 16.13 -4.94 -9.29
CA TYR A 140 14.75 -5.38 -9.03
C TYR A 140 13.72 -4.35 -9.51
N ALA A 141 13.93 -3.07 -9.22
CA ALA A 141 13.04 -2.01 -9.70
C ALA A 141 12.96 -1.94 -11.24
N ARG A 142 14.08 -2.20 -11.95
CA ARG A 142 14.07 -2.29 -13.42
C ARG A 142 13.30 -3.52 -13.93
N LEU A 143 13.38 -4.64 -13.23
CA LEU A 143 12.60 -5.84 -13.56
C LEU A 143 11.10 -5.56 -13.44
N GLU A 144 10.66 -5.03 -12.30
CA GLU A 144 9.26 -4.62 -12.06
C GLU A 144 8.76 -3.66 -13.15
N LEU A 145 9.58 -2.67 -13.52
CA LEU A 145 9.22 -1.72 -14.56
C LEU A 145 9.02 -2.41 -15.92
N ALA A 146 9.91 -3.35 -16.25
CA ALA A 146 9.82 -4.11 -17.51
C ALA A 146 8.57 -5.00 -17.55
N GLU A 147 8.18 -5.60 -16.43
CA GLU A 147 6.97 -6.41 -16.32
C GLU A 147 5.68 -5.58 -16.39
N ARG A 148 5.70 -4.35 -15.88
CA ARG A 148 4.54 -3.44 -15.90
C ARG A 148 4.32 -2.77 -17.26
N ALA A 149 5.36 -2.60 -18.07
CA ALA A 149 5.29 -1.90 -19.34
C ALA A 149 4.27 -2.51 -20.33
N PRO A 150 4.26 -3.82 -20.62
CA PRO A 150 3.29 -4.43 -21.53
C PRO A 150 1.85 -4.37 -21.00
N LEU A 151 1.68 -4.29 -19.68
CA LEU A 151 0.38 -4.18 -19.02
C LEU A 151 -0.12 -2.73 -18.89
N ARG A 152 0.70 -1.76 -19.29
CA ARG A 152 0.44 -0.33 -19.12
C ARG A 152 0.04 0.02 -17.69
N MET A 153 0.82 -0.50 -16.73
CA MET A 153 0.62 -0.26 -15.30
C MET A 153 1.57 0.85 -14.79
N PRO A 154 1.16 1.61 -13.76
CA PRO A 154 2.05 2.62 -13.20
C PRO A 154 3.37 1.98 -12.68
N PRO A 155 4.51 2.67 -12.81
CA PRO A 155 4.70 4.03 -13.31
C PRO A 155 5.00 4.11 -14.81
N THR A 156 4.79 3.05 -15.62
CA THR A 156 5.05 3.10 -17.07
C THR A 156 4.06 4.01 -17.80
N VAL A 157 2.89 4.19 -17.22
CA VAL A 157 1.88 5.20 -17.56
C VAL A 157 1.49 5.97 -16.29
N ARG A 158 0.91 7.15 -16.46
CA ARG A 158 0.32 7.92 -15.38
C ARG A 158 -1.12 7.47 -15.12
N VAL A 159 -1.60 7.65 -13.90
CA VAL A 159 -2.97 7.32 -13.51
C VAL A 159 -3.60 8.49 -12.75
N ALA A 160 -4.81 8.86 -13.16
CA ALA A 160 -5.67 9.76 -12.39
C ALA A 160 -6.83 8.96 -11.79
N ALA A 161 -7.09 9.14 -10.49
CA ALA A 161 -8.25 8.64 -9.80
C ALA A 161 -9.28 9.76 -9.64
N LEU A 162 -10.52 9.48 -10.02
CA LEU A 162 -11.66 10.39 -9.92
C LEU A 162 -12.67 9.78 -8.95
N ASN A 163 -13.14 10.57 -7.98
CA ASN A 163 -14.17 10.17 -7.04
C ASN A 163 -15.24 11.27 -6.96
N GLY A 164 -16.53 10.88 -6.93
CA GLY A 164 -17.61 11.84 -6.84
C GLY A 164 -18.98 11.25 -7.17
N THR A 165 -19.93 12.10 -7.51
CA THR A 165 -21.23 11.64 -8.03
C THR A 165 -21.03 11.04 -9.42
N HIS A 166 -21.90 10.12 -9.82
CA HIS A 166 -21.85 9.50 -11.15
C HIS A 166 -21.79 10.56 -12.27
N GLY A 167 -22.65 11.59 -12.21
CA GLY A 167 -22.69 12.65 -13.22
C GLY A 167 -21.40 13.48 -13.27
N ALA A 168 -20.83 13.82 -12.10
CA ALA A 168 -19.59 14.59 -12.04
C ALA A 168 -18.39 13.83 -12.61
N VAL A 169 -18.29 12.52 -12.28
CA VAL A 169 -17.21 11.66 -12.77
C VAL A 169 -17.38 11.41 -14.27
N SER A 170 -18.59 11.07 -14.76
CA SER A 170 -18.85 10.86 -16.19
C SER A 170 -18.53 12.10 -17.02
N ASN A 171 -19.00 13.28 -16.60
CA ASN A 171 -18.69 14.52 -17.30
C ASN A 171 -17.18 14.80 -17.37
N ALA A 172 -16.46 14.56 -16.27
CA ALA A 172 -15.00 14.74 -16.26
C ALA A 172 -14.29 13.76 -17.20
N LEU A 173 -14.75 12.53 -17.29
CA LEU A 173 -14.22 11.52 -18.23
C LEU A 173 -14.46 11.94 -19.69
N ASP A 174 -15.64 12.48 -19.99
CA ASP A 174 -15.98 12.94 -21.34
C ASP A 174 -15.12 14.17 -21.73
N GLU A 175 -14.91 15.10 -20.81
CA GLU A 175 -14.01 16.23 -21.03
C GLU A 175 -12.53 15.79 -21.26
N VAL A 176 -12.07 14.74 -20.57
CA VAL A 176 -10.75 14.17 -20.83
C VAL A 176 -10.68 13.54 -22.22
N ARG A 177 -11.72 12.82 -22.66
CA ARG A 177 -11.77 12.24 -24.02
C ARG A 177 -11.74 13.33 -25.11
N VAL A 178 -12.41 14.44 -24.86
CA VAL A 178 -12.35 15.60 -25.77
C VAL A 178 -10.95 16.22 -25.79
N ALA A 179 -10.31 16.36 -24.62
CA ALA A 179 -8.97 16.94 -24.50
C ALA A 179 -7.88 16.05 -25.10
N VAL A 180 -8.08 14.73 -25.10
CA VAL A 180 -7.15 13.73 -25.64
C VAL A 180 -7.94 12.73 -26.52
N PRO A 181 -8.25 13.08 -27.77
CA PRO A 181 -9.04 12.21 -28.66
C PRO A 181 -8.36 10.87 -28.99
N THR A 182 -7.05 10.79 -28.80
CA THR A 182 -6.26 9.56 -28.99
C THR A 182 -6.23 8.65 -27.75
N LEU A 183 -6.93 9.01 -26.68
CA LEU A 183 -6.98 8.19 -25.48
C LEU A 183 -7.71 6.88 -25.78
N ASP A 184 -7.03 5.76 -25.55
CA ASP A 184 -7.60 4.43 -25.68
C ASP A 184 -8.85 4.29 -24.79
N PRO A 185 -10.01 3.86 -25.30
CA PRO A 185 -11.18 3.58 -24.47
C PRO A 185 -10.88 2.63 -23.28
N ALA A 186 -10.00 1.64 -23.46
CA ALA A 186 -9.56 0.72 -22.41
C ALA A 186 -8.67 1.39 -21.33
N ALA A 187 -8.25 2.63 -21.54
CA ALA A 187 -7.52 3.42 -20.57
C ALA A 187 -8.39 3.93 -19.41
N VAL A 188 -9.72 3.91 -19.59
CA VAL A 188 -10.70 4.31 -18.56
C VAL A 188 -11.25 3.07 -17.88
N LEU A 189 -11.07 3.01 -16.56
CA LEU A 189 -11.59 1.95 -15.69
C LEU A 189 -12.72 2.53 -14.82
N GLY A 190 -13.88 1.93 -14.87
CA GLY A 190 -15.07 2.42 -14.16
C GLY A 190 -15.96 3.33 -15.04
N PRO A 191 -16.89 4.09 -14.43
CA PRO A 191 -17.07 4.32 -12.99
C PRO A 191 -17.60 3.09 -12.24
N LEU A 192 -17.01 2.80 -11.07
CA LEU A 192 -17.40 1.74 -10.16
C LEU A 192 -18.10 2.32 -8.94
N PRO A 193 -19.16 1.72 -8.42
CA PRO A 193 -19.83 2.16 -7.20
C PRO A 193 -18.90 2.11 -5.99
N THR A 194 -18.99 3.11 -5.11
CA THR A 194 -18.35 3.17 -3.78
C THR A 194 -19.41 3.56 -2.75
N GLU A 195 -19.10 3.47 -1.45
CA GLU A 195 -20.02 3.88 -0.40
C GLU A 195 -20.52 5.33 -0.56
N ASP A 196 -19.64 6.23 -1.01
CA ASP A 196 -19.92 7.67 -1.11
C ASP A 196 -20.19 8.17 -2.55
N GLY A 197 -20.37 7.28 -3.52
CA GLY A 197 -20.59 7.68 -4.90
C GLY A 197 -20.00 6.71 -5.91
N VAL A 198 -19.17 7.21 -6.83
CA VAL A 198 -18.46 6.35 -7.78
C VAL A 198 -17.00 6.74 -7.88
N ARG A 199 -16.18 5.75 -8.27
CA ARG A 199 -14.75 5.90 -8.56
C ARG A 199 -14.46 5.51 -10.01
N ALA A 200 -13.56 6.24 -10.64
CA ALA A 200 -13.00 5.87 -11.93
C ALA A 200 -11.50 6.14 -11.98
N PHE A 201 -10.81 5.43 -12.87
CA PHE A 201 -9.40 5.66 -13.13
C PHE A 201 -9.18 5.95 -14.61
N VAL A 202 -8.26 6.85 -14.92
CA VAL A 202 -7.81 7.13 -16.27
C VAL A 202 -6.30 6.87 -16.34
N ARG A 203 -5.88 5.95 -17.19
CA ARG A 203 -4.47 5.70 -17.51
C ARG A 203 -4.09 6.50 -18.74
N PHE A 204 -2.96 7.16 -18.73
CA PHE A 204 -2.50 7.99 -19.85
C PHE A 204 -0.99 8.07 -19.93
N GLU A 205 -0.50 8.23 -21.15
CA GLU A 205 0.92 8.41 -21.42
C GLU A 205 1.44 9.73 -20.84
N TYR A 206 2.70 9.78 -20.49
CA TYR A 206 3.34 10.99 -19.97
C TYR A 206 3.19 12.20 -20.91
N ALA A 207 3.19 11.96 -22.22
CA ALA A 207 2.98 12.99 -23.25
C ALA A 207 1.61 13.68 -23.12
N HIS A 208 0.59 12.98 -22.65
CA HIS A 208 -0.76 13.53 -22.46
C HIS A 208 -0.94 14.21 -21.10
N GLY A 209 0.07 14.18 -20.24
CA GLY A 209 -0.02 14.63 -18.85
C GLY A 209 -0.59 16.01 -18.68
N THR A 210 -0.11 16.99 -19.46
CA THR A 210 -0.58 18.38 -19.39
C THR A 210 -2.04 18.51 -19.79
N ALA A 211 -2.45 17.89 -20.91
CA ALA A 211 -3.82 17.96 -21.40
C ALA A 211 -4.81 17.33 -20.43
N VAL A 212 -4.53 16.11 -19.94
CA VAL A 212 -5.38 15.40 -18.99
C VAL A 212 -5.49 16.16 -17.66
N THR A 213 -4.38 16.62 -17.10
CA THR A 213 -4.42 17.32 -15.81
C THR A 213 -5.11 18.69 -15.91
N ALA A 214 -4.95 19.41 -17.00
CA ALA A 214 -5.66 20.67 -17.24
C ALA A 214 -7.18 20.45 -17.37
N SER A 215 -7.61 19.44 -18.14
CA SER A 215 -9.02 19.07 -18.29
C SER A 215 -9.63 18.66 -16.93
N LEU A 216 -8.99 17.76 -16.20
CA LEU A 216 -9.48 17.31 -14.89
C LEU A 216 -9.57 18.47 -13.88
N ARG A 217 -8.59 19.38 -13.88
CA ARG A 217 -8.64 20.59 -13.03
C ARG A 217 -9.81 21.47 -13.38
N ALA A 218 -10.09 21.69 -14.67
CA ALA A 218 -11.23 22.46 -15.14
C ALA A 218 -12.56 21.85 -14.70
N SER A 219 -12.69 20.51 -14.81
CA SER A 219 -13.87 19.76 -14.36
C SER A 219 -14.09 19.90 -12.85
N VAL A 220 -13.04 19.84 -12.03
CA VAL A 220 -13.14 20.04 -10.56
C VAL A 220 -13.64 21.46 -10.25
N VAL A 221 -13.11 22.49 -10.91
CA VAL A 221 -13.54 23.88 -10.73
C VAL A 221 -14.99 24.07 -11.17
N ALA A 222 -15.37 23.56 -12.34
CA ALA A 222 -16.72 23.66 -12.87
C ALA A 222 -17.74 23.00 -11.93
N GLU A 223 -17.42 21.81 -11.39
CA GLU A 223 -18.28 21.10 -10.44
C GLU A 223 -18.42 21.86 -9.11
N ALA A 224 -17.33 22.42 -8.59
CA ALA A 224 -17.37 23.23 -7.38
C ALA A 224 -18.27 24.48 -7.55
N LEU A 225 -18.25 25.12 -8.73
CA LEU A 225 -19.10 26.26 -9.06
C LEU A 225 -20.58 25.85 -9.20
N ARG A 226 -20.86 24.71 -9.83
CA ARG A 226 -22.22 24.16 -9.95
C ARG A 226 -22.81 23.84 -8.57
N SER A 227 -22.05 23.18 -7.72
CA SER A 227 -22.46 22.84 -6.36
C SER A 227 -22.78 24.07 -5.50
N ARG A 228 -22.04 25.17 -5.66
CA ARG A 228 -22.32 26.45 -4.96
C ARG A 228 -23.62 27.10 -5.42
N ARG A 229 -23.97 27.04 -6.69
CA ARG A 229 -25.21 27.61 -7.25
C ARG A 229 -26.47 26.84 -6.80
N ALA A 230 -26.35 25.52 -6.63
CA ALA A 230 -27.47 24.65 -6.22
C ALA A 230 -27.90 24.88 -4.75
N VAL A 231 -27.08 25.54 -3.90
CA VAL A 231 -27.34 25.75 -2.46
C VAL A 231 -28.24 26.98 -2.15
N LYS A 232 -28.55 27.83 -3.13
CA LYS A 232 -29.47 28.96 -2.91
C LYS A 232 -30.92 28.45 -2.74
N GLY A 233 -31.29 28.08 -1.48
CA GLY A 233 -32.68 27.77 -1.09
C GLY A 233 -32.98 26.36 -0.61
N ARG A 234 -31.98 25.50 -0.38
CA ARG A 234 -32.17 24.13 0.13
C ARG A 234 -31.14 23.77 1.21
N THR A 235 -31.53 22.96 2.18
CA THR A 235 -30.63 22.36 3.18
C THR A 235 -29.43 21.71 2.47
N PRO A 236 -28.18 21.96 2.90
CA PRO A 236 -27.01 21.39 2.24
C PRO A 236 -27.05 19.85 2.36
N GLY A 237 -27.31 19.18 1.25
CA GLY A 237 -27.04 17.74 1.16
C GLY A 237 -25.52 17.45 1.23
N PRO A 238 -25.10 16.20 1.39
CA PRO A 238 -23.69 15.86 1.45
C PRO A 238 -22.97 16.42 0.21
N ARG A 239 -21.93 17.24 0.45
CA ARG A 239 -21.14 17.89 -0.59
C ARG A 239 -20.23 16.86 -1.25
N ASN A 240 -20.80 16.05 -2.10
CA ASN A 240 -20.02 15.09 -2.89
C ASN A 240 -19.40 15.83 -4.09
N THR A 241 -18.34 16.57 -3.81
CA THR A 241 -17.58 17.30 -4.85
C THR A 241 -16.64 16.31 -5.56
N LEU A 242 -16.50 16.49 -6.88
CA LEU A 242 -15.52 15.76 -7.67
C LEU A 242 -14.12 15.93 -7.06
N ARG A 243 -13.50 14.81 -6.71
CA ARG A 243 -12.12 14.75 -6.22
C ARG A 243 -11.27 14.05 -7.26
N VAL A 244 -10.14 14.64 -7.59
CA VAL A 244 -9.17 14.08 -8.54
C VAL A 244 -7.81 14.01 -7.87
N ARG A 245 -7.16 12.85 -7.99
CA ARG A 245 -5.77 12.64 -7.59
C ARG A 245 -5.03 12.08 -8.80
N VAL A 246 -3.86 12.61 -9.08
CA VAL A 246 -3.00 12.14 -10.18
C VAL A 246 -1.75 11.50 -9.60
N ASP A 247 -1.24 10.48 -10.26
CA ASP A 247 -0.09 9.68 -9.82
C ASP A 247 -0.31 9.09 -8.42
N VAL A 248 -1.51 8.53 -8.22
CA VAL A 248 -1.83 7.84 -6.97
C VAL A 248 -0.89 6.66 -6.76
N PRO A 249 -0.26 6.53 -5.58
CA PRO A 249 0.66 5.44 -5.30
C PRO A 249 -0.09 4.10 -5.23
N ASP A 250 -1.32 4.11 -4.72
CA ASP A 250 -2.14 2.93 -4.50
C ASP A 250 -3.40 3.05 -5.35
N LEU A 251 -3.64 2.01 -6.14
CA LEU A 251 -4.88 1.83 -6.89
C LEU A 251 -5.83 1.03 -6.00
N ASP A 252 -6.44 1.68 -5.01
CA ASP A 252 -7.55 1.08 -4.26
C ASP A 252 -8.70 0.85 -5.24
N LEU A 253 -8.82 -0.35 -5.78
CA LEU A 253 -9.85 -0.76 -6.73
C LEU A 253 -11.17 -1.09 -6.02
#